data_b0af7a0f2df67f3cfdef37c26fbc66fd
#
_entry.id   b0af7a0f2df67f3cfdef37c26fbc66fd
#
_cell.length_a   1.000
_cell.length_b   1.000
_cell.length_c   1.000
_cell.angle_alpha   90.00
_cell.angle_beta   90.00
_cell.angle_gamma   90.00
#
_symmetry.space_group_name_H-M   'P 1'
#
loop_
_entity.id
_entity.type
_entity.pdbx_description
1 polymer ?
#
loop_
_entity_poly.entity_id
_entity_poly.type
_entity_poly.pdbx_seq_one_letter_code
_entity_poly.pdbx_strand_id
1 'polypeptide(L)'
;MYTGIISGMCQVLAIEDGEEIRSFVVELAGHEDDLEIGASVALEGVCMTVVAIDDSRIRFDAIPETLERTTFGSLEEGDWVNVERSLKMGDELGGHILSGHVMTTAQILGKTERGEGIDLIIENPEEARPYILEKGFIAVDGMSLTIGEVSDESFALHIIPETLRITTIGEKGVGGSVNIEIDSRTQAVVETVMRNMEDNA
;
A
#
# COMPACT_ATOMS: atom_id res chain seq x y z
N MET A 1 -7.79 9.61 -2.39
CA MET A 1 -8.65 8.41 -2.32
C MET A 1 -8.33 7.51 -3.49
N TYR A 2 -8.34 6.19 -3.27
CA TYR A 2 -7.92 5.17 -4.23
C TYR A 2 -8.86 3.97 -4.18
N THR A 3 -8.71 3.05 -5.13
CA THR A 3 -9.57 1.84 -5.24
C THR A 3 -8.85 0.57 -4.80
N GLY A 4 -7.51 0.61 -4.73
CA GLY A 4 -6.65 -0.54 -4.52
C GLY A 4 -6.48 -1.41 -5.77
N ILE A 5 -6.81 -0.87 -6.93
CA ILE A 5 -6.53 -1.49 -8.23
C ILE A 5 -5.27 -0.82 -8.78
N ILE A 6 -4.16 -1.53 -8.67
CA ILE A 6 -2.87 -1.03 -9.14
C ILE A 6 -2.88 -0.85 -10.65
N SER A 7 -2.43 0.30 -11.12
CA SER A 7 -2.36 0.63 -12.54
C SER A 7 -1.10 0.05 -13.21
N GLY A 8 -0.04 -0.16 -12.44
CA GLY A 8 1.24 -0.70 -12.89
C GLY A 8 2.35 -0.46 -11.88
N MET A 9 3.56 -0.78 -12.29
CA MET A 9 4.78 -0.54 -11.49
C MET A 9 5.61 0.55 -12.15
N CYS A 10 6.20 1.41 -11.33
CA CYS A 10 7.07 2.49 -11.77
C CYS A 10 8.41 2.44 -11.02
N GLN A 11 9.48 2.87 -11.69
CA GLN A 11 10.82 2.80 -11.13
C GLN A 11 11.18 4.08 -10.38
N VAL A 12 11.81 3.94 -9.23
CA VAL A 12 12.46 5.03 -8.48
C VAL A 12 13.78 5.36 -9.18
N LEU A 13 13.88 6.54 -9.79
CA LEU A 13 15.04 6.97 -10.58
C LEU A 13 16.11 7.65 -9.75
N ALA A 14 15.71 8.39 -8.72
CA ALA A 14 16.62 9.10 -7.83
C ALA A 14 16.00 9.30 -6.46
N ILE A 15 16.87 9.37 -5.46
CA ILE A 15 16.52 9.65 -4.07
C ILE A 15 17.45 10.75 -3.56
N GLU A 16 16.89 11.79 -2.95
CA GLU A 16 17.63 12.89 -2.36
C GLU A 16 17.28 13.02 -0.88
N ASP A 17 18.25 12.76 -0.02
CA ASP A 17 18.09 12.92 1.43
C ASP A 17 18.35 14.38 1.85
N GLY A 18 17.30 15.05 2.36
CA GLY A 18 17.39 16.36 2.99
C GLY A 18 17.42 16.27 4.52
N GLU A 19 17.42 17.42 5.21
CA GLU A 19 17.45 17.44 6.68
C GLU A 19 16.15 16.92 7.31
N GLU A 20 14.99 17.23 6.73
CA GLU A 20 13.65 16.85 7.23
C GLU A 20 12.77 16.17 6.20
N ILE A 21 13.25 16.05 4.97
CA ILE A 21 12.47 15.52 3.84
C ILE A 21 13.37 14.61 3.02
N ARG A 22 12.86 13.44 2.65
CA ARG A 22 13.43 12.56 1.64
C ARG A 22 12.63 12.67 0.37
N SER A 23 13.27 13.08 -0.73
CA SER A 23 12.62 13.26 -2.02
C SER A 23 12.87 12.08 -2.94
N PHE A 24 11.86 11.69 -3.68
CA PHE A 24 11.87 10.57 -4.62
C PHE A 24 11.50 11.08 -6.00
N VAL A 25 12.29 10.74 -7.02
CA VAL A 25 11.92 10.92 -8.42
C VAL A 25 11.51 9.56 -8.98
N VAL A 26 10.27 9.45 -9.43
CA VAL A 26 9.68 8.21 -9.95
C VAL A 26 9.30 8.40 -11.42
N GLU A 27 9.62 7.41 -12.26
CA GLU A 27 9.23 7.37 -13.67
C GLU A 27 7.79 6.92 -13.80
N LEU A 28 6.85 7.85 -13.99
CA LEU A 28 5.42 7.54 -14.11
C LEU A 28 4.96 7.33 -15.57
N ALA A 29 5.86 6.93 -16.47
CA ALA A 29 5.54 6.75 -17.88
C ALA A 29 4.22 5.99 -18.12
N GLY A 30 3.26 6.66 -18.79
CA GLY A 30 1.91 6.15 -19.03
C GLY A 30 0.90 6.40 -17.90
N HIS A 31 1.32 7.05 -16.81
CA HIS A 31 0.46 7.43 -15.68
C HIS A 31 0.53 8.94 -15.38
N GLU A 32 1.28 9.72 -16.15
CA GLU A 32 1.50 11.15 -15.97
C GLU A 32 0.44 12.04 -16.61
N ASP A 33 -0.40 11.53 -17.52
CA ASP A 33 -1.39 12.30 -18.25
C ASP A 33 -2.29 13.12 -17.31
N ASP A 34 -2.42 14.43 -17.59
CA ASP A 34 -3.21 15.37 -16.78
C ASP A 34 -2.77 15.43 -15.31
N LEU A 35 -1.53 15.07 -14.98
CA LEU A 35 -0.99 15.20 -13.63
C LEU A 35 -0.62 16.65 -13.36
N GLU A 36 -1.02 17.16 -12.21
CA GLU A 36 -0.71 18.52 -11.77
C GLU A 36 0.11 18.51 -10.48
N ILE A 37 0.92 19.53 -10.26
CA ILE A 37 1.56 19.75 -8.96
C ILE A 37 0.48 19.90 -7.89
N GLY A 38 0.63 19.19 -6.77
CA GLY A 38 -0.37 19.10 -5.71
C GLY A 38 -1.34 17.94 -5.87
N ALA A 39 -1.33 17.23 -7.00
CA ALA A 39 -2.12 15.99 -7.16
C ALA A 39 -1.59 14.88 -6.23
N SER A 40 -2.46 13.94 -5.88
CA SER A 40 -2.10 12.77 -5.09
C SER A 40 -1.95 11.54 -5.98
N VAL A 41 -0.89 10.79 -5.74
CA VAL A 41 -0.60 9.48 -6.36
C VAL A 41 -0.28 8.51 -5.24
N ALA A 42 -0.84 7.31 -5.26
CA ALA A 42 -0.42 6.24 -4.35
C ALA A 42 0.80 5.53 -4.94
N LEU A 43 1.87 5.47 -4.17
CA LEU A 43 3.08 4.70 -4.45
C LEU A 43 3.25 3.65 -3.36
N GLU A 44 3.30 2.36 -3.69
CA GLU A 44 3.26 1.26 -2.70
C GLU A 44 2.13 1.43 -1.65
N GLY A 45 0.98 1.99 -2.09
CA GLY A 45 -0.16 2.30 -1.21
C GLY A 45 -0.02 3.55 -0.36
N VAL A 46 1.12 4.24 -0.40
CA VAL A 46 1.35 5.50 0.32
C VAL A 46 0.85 6.67 -0.52
N CYS A 47 -0.05 7.48 0.04
CA CYS A 47 -0.54 8.70 -0.62
C CYS A 47 0.56 9.76 -0.63
N MET A 48 1.15 9.99 -1.81
CA MET A 48 2.20 10.97 -2.03
C MET A 48 1.67 12.16 -2.83
N THR A 49 2.19 13.35 -2.52
CA THR A 49 1.83 14.57 -3.24
C THR A 49 2.90 14.90 -4.29
N VAL A 50 2.46 15.18 -5.51
CA VAL A 50 3.32 15.65 -6.59
C VAL A 50 3.86 17.02 -6.25
N VAL A 51 5.19 17.17 -6.20
CA VAL A 51 5.85 18.46 -5.93
C VAL A 51 6.58 19.05 -7.14
N ALA A 52 6.97 18.22 -8.11
CA ALA A 52 7.50 18.68 -9.40
C ALA A 52 7.20 17.66 -10.49
N ILE A 53 7.14 18.16 -11.74
CA ILE A 53 6.88 17.37 -12.95
C ILE A 53 7.92 17.76 -13.99
N ASP A 54 8.63 16.76 -14.55
CA ASP A 54 9.57 16.88 -15.65
C ASP A 54 9.29 15.73 -16.62
N ASP A 55 8.42 15.97 -17.57
CA ASP A 55 7.83 14.95 -18.44
C ASP A 55 7.21 13.80 -17.59
N SER A 56 7.67 12.56 -17.76
CA SER A 56 7.26 11.38 -16.99
C SER A 56 7.96 11.23 -15.63
N ARG A 57 8.94 12.09 -15.33
CA ARG A 57 9.68 12.09 -14.07
C ARG A 57 8.99 12.95 -13.04
N ILE A 58 8.40 12.31 -12.07
CA ILE A 58 7.58 12.99 -11.05
C ILE A 58 8.30 12.94 -9.71
N ARG A 59 8.40 14.11 -9.06
CA ARG A 59 9.01 14.24 -7.73
C ARG A 59 7.94 14.22 -6.66
N PHE A 60 8.25 13.48 -5.59
CA PHE A 60 7.48 13.36 -4.37
C PHE A 60 8.36 13.57 -3.15
N ASP A 61 7.82 14.16 -2.11
CA ASP A 61 8.51 14.40 -0.85
C ASP A 61 7.87 13.59 0.28
N ALA A 62 8.69 12.86 1.04
CA ALA A 62 8.27 12.11 2.22
C ALA A 62 8.84 12.77 3.48
N ILE A 63 7.95 12.97 4.47
CA ILE A 63 8.30 13.44 5.82
C ILE A 63 8.77 12.27 6.70
N PRO A 64 9.45 12.50 7.82
CA PRO A 64 9.96 11.44 8.69
C PRO A 64 8.90 10.41 9.11
N GLU A 65 7.69 10.84 9.45
CA GLU A 65 6.60 9.93 9.81
C GLU A 65 6.27 8.93 8.68
N THR A 66 6.26 9.39 7.42
CA THR A 66 6.05 8.52 6.26
C THR A 66 7.17 7.49 6.12
N LEU A 67 8.42 7.91 6.33
CA LEU A 67 9.59 7.03 6.24
C LEU A 67 9.61 5.97 7.35
N GLU A 68 9.17 6.34 8.55
CA GLU A 68 9.13 5.44 9.71
C GLU A 68 8.01 4.41 9.64
N ARG A 69 6.84 4.81 9.11
CA ARG A 69 5.64 3.95 9.06
C ARG A 69 5.53 3.08 7.83
N THR A 70 6.33 3.33 6.81
CA THR A 70 6.19 2.69 5.51
C THR A 70 7.52 2.13 5.01
N THR A 71 7.45 1.33 3.95
CA THR A 71 8.64 0.81 3.26
C THR A 71 9.48 1.89 2.57
N PHE A 72 8.99 3.14 2.51
CA PHE A 72 9.72 4.26 1.89
C PHE A 72 11.06 4.57 2.59
N GLY A 73 11.17 4.29 3.88
CA GLY A 73 12.44 4.44 4.61
C GLY A 73 13.57 3.57 4.06
N SER A 74 13.24 2.43 3.45
CA SER A 74 14.20 1.46 2.91
C SER A 74 14.28 1.42 1.38
N LEU A 75 13.52 2.27 0.66
CA LEU A 75 13.59 2.32 -0.80
C LEU A 75 14.96 2.82 -1.26
N GLU A 76 15.44 2.21 -2.34
CA GLU A 76 16.69 2.55 -3.01
C GLU A 76 16.44 2.97 -4.47
N GLU A 77 17.41 3.68 -5.07
CA GLU A 77 17.36 3.97 -6.50
C GLU A 77 17.37 2.68 -7.33
N GLY A 78 16.47 2.59 -8.29
CA GLY A 78 16.27 1.41 -9.12
C GLY A 78 15.14 0.49 -8.65
N ASP A 79 14.63 0.66 -7.42
CA ASP A 79 13.48 -0.09 -6.92
C ASP A 79 12.22 0.22 -7.73
N TRP A 80 11.30 -0.73 -7.73
CA TRP A 80 9.98 -0.59 -8.32
C TRP A 80 8.92 -0.39 -7.25
N VAL A 81 7.94 0.46 -7.56
CA VAL A 81 6.81 0.76 -6.69
C VAL A 81 5.49 0.59 -7.44
N ASN A 82 4.48 0.05 -6.78
CA ASN A 82 3.11 0.02 -7.28
C ASN A 82 2.57 1.44 -7.42
N VAL A 83 1.83 1.72 -8.47
CA VAL A 83 1.25 3.04 -8.74
C VAL A 83 -0.25 2.95 -8.93
N GLU A 84 -0.96 3.85 -8.27
CA GLU A 84 -2.37 4.12 -8.52
C GLU A 84 -2.63 5.62 -8.48
N ARG A 85 -3.32 6.16 -9.50
CA ARG A 85 -3.79 7.55 -9.54
C ARG A 85 -5.02 7.72 -8.64
N SER A 86 -5.20 8.93 -8.12
CA SER A 86 -6.41 9.25 -7.35
C SER A 86 -7.68 8.98 -8.15
N LEU A 87 -8.66 8.36 -7.48
CA LEU A 87 -10.00 8.09 -7.99
C LEU A 87 -10.68 9.40 -8.45
N LYS A 88 -11.17 9.43 -9.68
CA LYS A 88 -11.98 10.53 -10.22
C LYS A 88 -13.47 10.23 -10.06
N MET A 89 -14.29 11.27 -10.07
CA MET A 89 -15.75 11.08 -10.03
C MET A 89 -16.23 10.36 -11.30
N GLY A 90 -16.87 9.23 -11.12
CA GLY A 90 -17.36 8.39 -12.23
C GLY A 90 -16.50 7.17 -12.56
N ASP A 91 -15.32 7.04 -11.93
CA ASP A 91 -14.50 5.85 -12.08
C ASP A 91 -15.14 4.63 -11.40
N GLU A 92 -14.79 3.42 -11.86
CA GLU A 92 -15.21 2.18 -11.26
C GLU A 92 -14.45 1.90 -9.94
N LEU A 93 -15.18 1.45 -8.93
CA LEU A 93 -14.61 0.96 -7.68
C LEU A 93 -14.42 -0.56 -7.75
N GLY A 94 -13.33 -1.01 -8.36
CA GLY A 94 -13.04 -2.44 -8.53
C GLY A 94 -12.54 -3.16 -7.26
N GLY A 95 -12.01 -2.42 -6.29
CA GLY A 95 -11.54 -2.93 -5.00
C GLY A 95 -12.38 -2.40 -3.83
N HIS A 96 -11.73 -1.70 -2.89
CA HIS A 96 -12.40 -0.97 -1.81
C HIS A 96 -11.81 0.44 -1.69
N ILE A 97 -12.46 1.31 -0.92
CA ILE A 97 -12.01 2.69 -0.79
C ILE A 97 -10.79 2.75 0.14
N LEU A 98 -9.69 3.28 -0.40
CA LEU A 98 -8.44 3.51 0.30
C LEU A 98 -8.14 5.00 0.41
N SER A 99 -7.47 5.36 1.50
CA SER A 99 -6.98 6.73 1.72
C SER A 99 -5.53 6.92 1.26
N GLY A 100 -4.77 5.83 1.21
CA GLY A 100 -3.31 5.83 1.05
C GLY A 100 -2.60 6.15 2.38
N HIS A 101 -3.28 5.94 3.51
CA HIS A 101 -2.72 6.14 4.85
C HIS A 101 -2.32 4.79 5.44
N VAL A 102 -1.09 4.41 5.17
CA VAL A 102 -0.49 3.20 5.71
C VAL A 102 -0.46 3.27 7.25
N MET A 103 -0.98 2.24 7.91
CA MET A 103 -0.96 2.15 9.35
C MET A 103 0.41 1.68 9.85
N THR A 104 0.93 0.64 9.22
CA THR A 104 2.20 -0.01 9.61
C THR A 104 2.77 -0.82 8.44
N THR A 105 3.94 -1.42 8.67
CA THR A 105 4.48 -2.45 7.78
C THR A 105 4.35 -3.83 8.40
N ALA A 106 4.37 -4.87 7.56
CA ALA A 106 4.36 -6.27 7.98
C ALA A 106 5.35 -7.08 7.15
N GLN A 107 5.86 -8.18 7.70
CA GLN A 107 6.76 -9.08 6.99
C GLN A 107 6.00 -10.17 6.23
N ILE A 108 6.53 -10.58 5.10
CA ILE A 108 6.12 -11.82 4.41
C ILE A 108 6.77 -13.00 5.15
N LEU A 109 5.96 -13.79 5.87
CA LEU A 109 6.41 -14.94 6.64
C LEU A 109 6.46 -16.22 5.81
N GLY A 110 5.66 -16.29 4.73
CA GLY A 110 5.60 -17.45 3.85
C GLY A 110 5.12 -17.08 2.46
N LYS A 111 5.64 -17.80 1.45
CA LYS A 111 5.25 -17.66 0.05
C LYS A 111 5.22 -19.05 -0.58
N THR A 112 4.09 -19.45 -1.12
CA THR A 112 3.89 -20.79 -1.72
C THR A 112 3.21 -20.66 -3.06
N GLU A 113 3.73 -21.30 -4.08
CA GLU A 113 3.08 -21.38 -5.40
C GLU A 113 1.78 -22.17 -5.32
N ARG A 114 0.74 -21.66 -5.96
CA ARG A 114 -0.56 -22.31 -6.04
C ARG A 114 -1.15 -22.17 -7.45
N GLY A 115 -0.85 -23.15 -8.28
CA GLY A 115 -1.15 -23.08 -9.71
C GLY A 115 -0.37 -21.95 -10.36
N GLU A 116 -1.06 -21.01 -11.01
CA GLU A 116 -0.45 -19.82 -11.63
C GLU A 116 -0.38 -18.62 -10.67
N GLY A 117 -0.96 -18.72 -9.49
CA GLY A 117 -0.93 -17.70 -8.42
C GLY A 117 -0.04 -18.11 -7.27
N ILE A 118 -0.08 -17.35 -6.18
CA ILE A 118 0.64 -17.63 -4.94
C ILE A 118 -0.25 -17.45 -3.72
N ASP A 119 0.04 -18.19 -2.67
CA ASP A 119 -0.43 -17.93 -1.32
C ASP A 119 0.67 -17.25 -0.52
N LEU A 120 0.35 -16.16 0.14
CA LEU A 120 1.22 -15.43 1.04
C LEU A 120 0.73 -15.59 2.48
N ILE A 121 1.66 -15.73 3.40
CA ILE A 121 1.44 -15.60 4.84
C ILE A 121 2.13 -14.30 5.27
N ILE A 122 1.36 -13.36 5.76
CA ILE A 122 1.81 -12.06 6.21
C ILE A 122 1.74 -12.00 7.73
N GLU A 123 2.73 -11.39 8.36
CA GLU A 123 2.71 -11.06 9.78
C GLU A 123 1.43 -10.28 10.13
N ASN A 124 0.85 -10.56 11.30
CA ASN A 124 -0.31 -9.84 11.81
C ASN A 124 0.13 -8.85 12.91
N PRO A 125 0.51 -7.60 12.54
CA PRO A 125 1.03 -6.63 13.48
C PRO A 125 0.02 -6.33 14.60
N GLU A 126 0.48 -6.20 15.84
CA GLU A 126 -0.36 -6.02 17.01
C GLU A 126 -1.34 -4.86 16.86
N GLU A 127 -0.87 -3.74 16.32
CA GLU A 127 -1.68 -2.54 16.11
C GLU A 127 -2.74 -2.68 15.01
N ALA A 128 -2.52 -3.51 14.00
CA ALA A 128 -3.47 -3.76 12.90
C ALA A 128 -4.42 -4.94 13.19
N ARG A 129 -4.03 -5.84 14.12
CA ARG A 129 -4.73 -7.09 14.43
C ARG A 129 -6.23 -6.96 14.70
N PRO A 130 -6.73 -5.97 15.45
CA PRO A 130 -8.17 -5.82 15.70
C PRO A 130 -9.01 -5.61 14.44
N TYR A 131 -8.38 -5.15 13.36
CA TYR A 131 -9.04 -4.77 12.11
C TYR A 131 -8.88 -5.79 10.99
N ILE A 132 -8.01 -6.81 11.20
CA ILE A 132 -7.73 -7.87 10.23
C ILE A 132 -8.68 -9.03 10.48
N LEU A 133 -9.76 -9.08 9.69
CA LEU A 133 -10.85 -10.04 9.85
C LEU A 133 -10.93 -10.95 8.62
N GLU A 134 -11.09 -12.26 8.83
CA GLU A 134 -11.24 -13.22 7.73
C GLU A 134 -12.40 -12.81 6.81
N LYS A 135 -12.17 -12.84 5.49
CA LYS A 135 -13.06 -12.36 4.42
C LYS A 135 -13.31 -10.84 4.41
N GLY A 136 -12.65 -10.08 5.29
CA GLY A 136 -12.60 -8.62 5.20
C GLY A 136 -11.68 -8.14 4.09
N PHE A 137 -11.60 -6.81 3.92
CA PHE A 137 -10.66 -6.16 3.02
C PHE A 137 -9.42 -5.70 3.77
N ILE A 138 -8.30 -5.69 3.06
CA ILE A 138 -7.04 -5.08 3.47
C ILE A 138 -6.35 -4.53 2.24
N ALA A 139 -5.59 -3.45 2.39
CA ALA A 139 -4.65 -3.06 1.35
C ALA A 139 -3.22 -3.43 1.75
N VAL A 140 -2.52 -4.10 0.85
CA VAL A 140 -1.12 -4.48 0.97
C VAL A 140 -0.36 -3.87 -0.19
N ASP A 141 0.62 -3.00 0.08
CA ASP A 141 1.31 -2.19 -0.95
C ASP A 141 0.35 -1.50 -1.93
N GLY A 142 -0.80 -1.04 -1.42
CA GLY A 142 -1.86 -0.41 -2.19
C GLY A 142 -2.83 -1.36 -2.88
N MET A 143 -2.56 -2.65 -2.92
CA MET A 143 -3.45 -3.65 -3.52
C MET A 143 -4.64 -3.95 -2.61
N SER A 144 -5.87 -3.79 -3.11
CA SER A 144 -7.09 -4.25 -2.43
C SER A 144 -7.18 -5.76 -2.47
N LEU A 145 -7.08 -6.41 -1.32
CA LEU A 145 -7.07 -7.86 -1.21
C LEU A 145 -8.12 -8.35 -0.21
N THR A 146 -8.59 -9.57 -0.42
CA THR A 146 -9.46 -10.28 0.53
C THR A 146 -8.59 -11.08 1.49
N ILE A 147 -8.81 -10.88 2.78
CA ILE A 147 -8.13 -11.61 3.85
C ILE A 147 -8.60 -13.07 3.87
N GLY A 148 -7.66 -14.00 3.88
CA GLY A 148 -7.89 -15.44 4.07
C GLY A 148 -7.99 -15.82 5.54
N GLU A 149 -7.39 -16.96 5.89
CA GLU A 149 -7.29 -17.44 7.27
C GLU A 149 -6.49 -16.45 8.14
N VAL A 150 -6.96 -16.19 9.36
CA VAL A 150 -6.35 -15.26 10.30
C VAL A 150 -5.99 -15.97 11.60
N SER A 151 -4.80 -15.70 12.12
CA SER A 151 -4.33 -16.09 13.45
C SER A 151 -3.81 -14.86 14.20
N ASP A 152 -3.44 -15.02 15.45
CA ASP A 152 -2.82 -13.94 16.25
C ASP A 152 -1.47 -13.49 15.66
N GLU A 153 -0.75 -14.37 14.98
CA GLU A 153 0.60 -14.11 14.46
C GLU A 153 0.62 -13.76 12.97
N SER A 154 -0.38 -14.19 12.20
CA SER A 154 -0.36 -14.06 10.75
C SER A 154 -1.75 -14.09 10.12
N PHE A 155 -1.83 -13.61 8.86
CA PHE A 155 -2.99 -13.78 8.00
C PHE A 155 -2.57 -14.22 6.60
N ALA A 156 -3.46 -14.93 5.92
CA ALA A 156 -3.23 -15.45 4.57
C ALA A 156 -3.80 -14.51 3.50
N LEU A 157 -3.10 -14.43 2.37
CA LEU A 157 -3.57 -13.76 1.15
C LEU A 157 -3.42 -14.72 -0.04
N HIS A 158 -4.36 -14.66 -0.97
CA HIS A 158 -4.34 -15.44 -2.20
C HIS A 158 -4.19 -14.50 -3.39
N ILE A 159 -3.03 -14.52 -4.04
CA ILE A 159 -2.69 -13.59 -5.11
C ILE A 159 -2.87 -14.27 -6.46
N ILE A 160 -3.71 -13.68 -7.29
CA ILE A 160 -4.02 -14.16 -8.65
C ILE A 160 -2.92 -13.78 -9.64
N PRO A 161 -2.79 -14.49 -10.77
CA PRO A 161 -1.72 -14.25 -11.75
C PRO A 161 -1.66 -12.82 -12.27
N GLU A 162 -2.81 -12.18 -12.50
CA GLU A 162 -2.84 -10.80 -12.99
C GLU A 162 -2.24 -9.82 -11.98
N THR A 163 -2.53 -9.97 -10.69
CA THR A 163 -1.93 -9.16 -9.64
C THR A 163 -0.42 -9.35 -9.58
N LEU A 164 0.06 -10.59 -9.71
CA LEU A 164 1.51 -10.89 -9.77
C LEU A 164 2.20 -10.21 -10.96
N ARG A 165 1.50 -10.10 -12.08
CA ARG A 165 2.04 -9.54 -13.32
C ARG A 165 2.22 -8.02 -13.27
N ILE A 166 1.32 -7.32 -12.58
CA ILE A 166 1.25 -5.85 -12.62
C ILE A 166 1.71 -5.17 -11.34
N THR A 167 2.14 -5.95 -10.33
CA THR A 167 2.52 -5.41 -9.01
C THR A 167 3.86 -5.94 -8.53
N THR A 168 4.48 -5.24 -7.58
CA THR A 168 5.76 -5.59 -6.95
C THR A 168 5.70 -6.86 -6.11
N ILE A 169 4.52 -7.33 -5.70
CA ILE A 169 4.37 -8.44 -4.76
C ILE A 169 4.92 -9.77 -5.30
N GLY A 170 4.93 -9.93 -6.63
CA GLY A 170 5.50 -11.11 -7.27
C GLY A 170 6.99 -11.27 -7.02
N GLU A 171 7.72 -10.17 -6.89
CA GLU A 171 9.18 -10.14 -6.71
C GLU A 171 9.58 -10.16 -5.23
N LYS A 172 8.69 -9.77 -4.31
CA LYS A 172 8.96 -9.80 -2.87
C LYS A 172 9.06 -11.24 -2.36
N GLY A 173 10.10 -11.52 -1.60
CA GLY A 173 10.37 -12.82 -0.98
C GLY A 173 10.00 -12.87 0.50
N VAL A 174 10.13 -14.04 1.12
CA VAL A 174 10.03 -14.22 2.57
C VAL A 174 11.06 -13.33 3.29
N GLY A 175 10.61 -12.62 4.32
CA GLY A 175 11.38 -11.59 5.04
C GLY A 175 11.28 -10.20 4.43
N GLY A 176 10.70 -10.05 3.23
CA GLY A 176 10.38 -8.75 2.64
C GLY A 176 9.27 -8.05 3.40
N SER A 177 9.30 -6.71 3.41
CA SER A 177 8.28 -5.88 4.06
C SER A 177 7.23 -5.39 3.07
N VAL A 178 6.00 -5.26 3.55
CA VAL A 178 4.86 -4.72 2.82
C VAL A 178 4.16 -3.65 3.66
N ASN A 179 3.59 -2.64 3.01
CA ASN A 179 2.77 -1.62 3.64
C ASN A 179 1.36 -2.15 3.90
N ILE A 180 0.82 -1.88 5.09
CA ILE A 180 -0.52 -2.29 5.50
C ILE A 180 -1.41 -1.06 5.70
N GLU A 181 -2.49 -0.98 4.93
CA GLU A 181 -3.61 -0.06 5.20
C GLU A 181 -4.86 -0.88 5.51
N ILE A 182 -5.46 -0.63 6.66
CA ILE A 182 -6.70 -1.29 7.10
C ILE A 182 -7.92 -0.62 6.46
N ASP A 183 -8.99 -1.39 6.25
CA ASP A 183 -10.25 -0.82 5.77
C ASP A 183 -10.83 0.17 6.79
N SER A 184 -10.97 1.42 6.39
CA SER A 184 -11.43 2.52 7.25
C SER A 184 -12.84 2.32 7.81
N ARG A 185 -13.69 1.54 7.12
CA ARG A 185 -15.04 1.20 7.62
C ARG A 185 -14.94 0.19 8.75
N THR A 186 -14.11 -0.84 8.58
CA THR A 186 -13.81 -1.82 9.63
C THR A 186 -13.20 -1.12 10.84
N GLN A 187 -12.24 -0.23 10.63
CA GLN A 187 -11.62 0.56 11.70
C GLN A 187 -12.66 1.36 12.48
N ALA A 188 -13.49 2.14 11.79
CA ALA A 188 -14.51 2.98 12.43
C ALA A 188 -15.48 2.16 13.29
N VAL A 189 -15.89 0.98 12.83
CA VAL A 189 -16.79 0.09 13.57
C VAL A 189 -16.09 -0.50 14.79
N VAL A 190 -14.91 -1.08 14.62
CA VAL A 190 -14.15 -1.74 15.69
C VAL A 190 -13.80 -0.74 16.78
N GLU A 191 -13.23 0.43 16.44
CA GLU A 191 -12.89 1.45 17.43
C GLU A 191 -14.10 2.01 18.17
N THR A 192 -15.24 2.17 17.48
CA THR A 192 -16.48 2.61 18.14
C THR A 192 -16.95 1.60 19.18
N VAL A 193 -16.90 0.30 18.86
CA VAL A 193 -17.26 -0.77 19.78
C VAL A 193 -16.30 -0.82 20.97
N MET A 194 -14.99 -0.76 20.73
CA MET A 194 -13.97 -0.79 21.78
C MET A 194 -14.13 0.35 22.77
N ARG A 195 -14.31 1.59 22.30
CA ARG A 195 -14.55 2.76 23.16
C ARG A 195 -15.82 2.62 23.99
N ASN A 196 -16.93 2.12 23.41
CA ASN A 196 -18.16 1.89 24.16
C ASN A 196 -18.00 0.81 25.23
N MET A 197 -17.16 -0.18 25.03
CA MET A 197 -16.88 -1.21 26.05
C MET A 197 -16.06 -0.65 27.20
N GLU A 198 -15.07 0.21 26.92
CA GLU A 198 -14.25 0.89 27.94
C GLU A 198 -15.09 1.85 28.79
N ASP A 199 -15.98 2.63 28.16
CA ASP A 199 -16.85 3.60 28.86
C ASP A 199 -17.90 2.91 29.79
N ASN A 200 -18.17 1.63 29.59
CA ASN A 200 -19.13 0.84 30.38
C ASN A 200 -18.47 -0.18 31.35
N ALA A 201 -17.14 -0.20 31.45
CA ALA A 201 -16.39 -1.09 32.35
C ALA A 201 -15.99 -0.37 33.65
#